data_5bc0979d319ab84053d9202f11cf0d18
#
_entry.id   5bc0979d319ab84053d9202f11cf0d18
#
_cell.length_a   1.000
_cell.length_b   1.000
_cell.length_c   1.000
_cell.angle_alpha   90.00
_cell.angle_beta   90.00
_cell.angle_gamma   90.00
#
_symmetry.space_group_name_H-M   'P 1'
#
loop_
_entity.id
_entity.type
_entity.pdbx_description
1 polymer ?
#
loop_
_entity_poly.entity_id
_entity_poly.type
_entity_poly.pdbx_seq_one_letter_code
_entity_poly.pdbx_strand_id
1 'polypeptide(L)'
;MWSIGELKMRGKLAMKANYWAAVLVVLVLGAATRGQYGMSMCITPQNVDIDVDPESVKTFLMEHPELVLAAVGIFSTAMLISMLFKILVFNPVQVGCWNFYIRNSFGQGRLEDMKEGFRSWGEKALTMFLKDLFIFLWSLLFLIPGIIKGYSYMMVPFLLAENPGLSGTEALRRSQEMMRGQKWNAFMLDLSFLGWDLLAILTCGILWVFYVNPYRNCTRAELYIRLRSMQPPYGQWQQNDPQQMQWQ
;
A
#
# COMPACT_ATOMS: atom_id res chain seq x y z
N MET A 1 -15.93 -18.56 -9.35
CA MET A 1 -15.68 -18.03 -8.01
C MET A 1 -14.29 -18.49 -7.59
N TRP A 2 -13.45 -17.65 -7.00
CA TRP A 2 -12.11 -18.03 -6.57
C TRP A 2 -12.13 -18.52 -5.11
N SER A 3 -11.19 -19.39 -4.75
CA SER A 3 -11.04 -19.85 -3.37
C SER A 3 -9.77 -19.28 -2.73
N ILE A 4 -9.83 -19.02 -1.42
CA ILE A 4 -8.67 -18.53 -0.64
C ILE A 4 -7.53 -19.54 -0.71
N GLY A 5 -7.83 -20.85 -0.66
CA GLY A 5 -6.83 -21.91 -0.74
C GLY A 5 -6.07 -21.91 -2.08
N GLU A 6 -6.79 -21.74 -3.20
CA GLU A 6 -6.17 -21.66 -4.53
C GLU A 6 -5.23 -20.45 -4.66
N LEU A 7 -5.67 -19.27 -4.24
CA LEU A 7 -4.85 -18.06 -4.29
C LEU A 7 -3.60 -18.19 -3.43
N LYS A 8 -3.72 -18.73 -2.22
CA LYS A 8 -2.57 -18.98 -1.33
C LYS A 8 -1.60 -19.99 -1.93
N MET A 9 -2.09 -21.06 -2.53
CA MET A 9 -1.24 -22.04 -3.20
C MET A 9 -0.45 -21.40 -4.35
N ARG A 10 -1.11 -20.67 -5.24
CA ARG A 10 -0.47 -19.96 -6.36
C ARG A 10 0.52 -18.91 -5.87
N GLY A 11 0.14 -18.07 -4.90
CA GLY A 11 1.02 -17.08 -4.29
C GLY A 11 2.28 -17.71 -3.66
N LYS A 12 2.13 -18.89 -3.02
CA LYS A 12 3.28 -19.63 -2.48
C LYS A 12 4.20 -20.17 -3.58
N LEU A 13 3.66 -20.62 -4.69
CA LEU A 13 4.45 -21.06 -5.84
C LEU A 13 5.19 -19.87 -6.48
N ALA A 14 4.52 -18.76 -6.72
CA ALA A 14 5.12 -17.54 -7.25
C ALA A 14 6.23 -17.00 -6.34
N MET A 15 6.04 -17.03 -5.01
CA MET A 15 7.08 -16.67 -4.05
C MET A 15 8.29 -17.58 -4.15
N LYS A 16 8.08 -18.91 -4.23
CA LYS A 16 9.18 -19.88 -4.30
C LYS A 16 9.99 -19.76 -5.59
N ALA A 17 9.36 -19.39 -6.70
CA ALA A 17 10.03 -19.26 -8.00
C ALA A 17 11.14 -18.17 -7.99
N ASN A 18 10.92 -17.06 -7.27
CA ASN A 18 11.88 -15.95 -7.17
C ASN A 18 11.98 -15.44 -5.73
N TYR A 19 12.26 -16.32 -4.79
CA TYR A 19 12.21 -16.03 -3.35
C TYR A 19 13.05 -14.82 -2.94
N TRP A 20 14.33 -14.77 -3.30
CA TRP A 20 15.22 -13.67 -2.90
C TRP A 20 14.83 -12.34 -3.53
N ALA A 21 14.37 -12.34 -4.78
CA ALA A 21 13.87 -11.13 -5.41
C ALA A 21 12.59 -10.63 -4.72
N ALA A 22 11.67 -11.55 -4.36
CA ALA A 22 10.45 -11.19 -3.63
C ALA A 22 10.76 -10.60 -2.23
N VAL A 23 11.77 -11.13 -1.53
CA VAL A 23 12.24 -10.58 -0.24
C VAL A 23 12.83 -9.18 -0.42
N LEU A 24 13.70 -8.97 -1.42
CA LEU A 24 14.27 -7.65 -1.71
C LEU A 24 13.18 -6.62 -2.01
N VAL A 25 12.18 -7.00 -2.82
CA VAL A 25 11.05 -6.12 -3.14
C VAL A 25 10.22 -5.80 -1.91
N VAL A 26 10.06 -6.74 -0.96
CA VAL A 26 9.41 -6.46 0.34
C VAL A 26 10.19 -5.42 1.14
N LEU A 27 11.51 -5.51 1.18
CA LEU A 27 12.33 -4.52 1.89
C LEU A 27 12.18 -3.13 1.27
N VAL A 28 12.21 -3.04 -0.06
CA VAL A 28 11.99 -1.77 -0.78
C VAL A 28 10.57 -1.25 -0.55
N LEU A 29 9.57 -2.12 -0.65
CA LEU A 29 8.17 -1.77 -0.41
C LEU A 29 7.94 -1.34 1.05
N GLY A 30 8.56 -2.02 2.01
CA GLY A 30 8.53 -1.66 3.43
C GLY A 30 9.14 -0.30 3.70
N ALA A 31 10.27 0.01 3.08
CA ALA A 31 10.89 1.33 3.14
C ALA A 31 9.99 2.40 2.50
N ALA A 32 9.35 2.09 1.37
CA ALA A 32 8.45 3.00 0.66
C ALA A 32 7.12 3.25 1.37
N THR A 33 6.59 2.25 2.09
CA THR A 33 5.31 2.36 2.78
C THR A 33 5.42 2.74 4.25
N ARG A 34 6.63 2.90 4.75
CA ARG A 34 7.07 3.32 6.09
C ARG A 34 5.96 3.39 7.14
N GLY A 35 5.70 2.28 7.80
CA GLY A 35 4.74 2.19 8.92
C GLY A 35 3.35 1.65 8.59
N GLN A 36 2.98 1.46 7.32
CA GLN A 36 1.68 0.90 6.96
C GLN A 36 1.58 -0.63 7.24
N TYR A 37 2.73 -1.30 7.46
CA TYR A 37 2.82 -2.75 7.68
C TYR A 37 3.61 -3.15 8.93
N GLY A 38 3.47 -2.39 10.02
CA GLY A 38 3.81 -2.91 11.36
C GLY A 38 5.30 -3.03 11.72
N MET A 39 6.23 -2.51 10.92
CA MET A 39 7.65 -2.50 11.28
C MET A 39 8.00 -1.46 12.37
N SER A 40 7.03 -0.66 12.80
CA SER A 40 7.18 0.26 13.95
C SER A 40 7.30 -0.44 15.31
N MET A 41 7.03 -1.75 15.35
CA MET A 41 6.93 -2.46 16.62
C MET A 41 8.29 -2.89 17.23
N CYS A 42 9.36 -2.89 16.43
CA CYS A 42 10.68 -3.33 16.90
C CYS A 42 11.74 -2.22 17.05
N ILE A 43 11.43 -0.98 16.67
CA ILE A 43 12.36 0.15 16.77
C ILE A 43 11.70 1.31 17.54
N THR A 44 10.98 1.01 18.59
CA THR A 44 10.80 1.99 19.66
C THR A 44 12.02 1.84 20.56
N PRO A 45 12.80 2.91 20.79
CA PRO A 45 13.79 2.86 21.84
C PRO A 45 13.04 2.52 23.12
N GLN A 46 13.29 1.32 23.65
CA GLN A 46 12.78 0.93 24.95
C GLN A 46 13.27 1.95 25.95
N ASN A 47 12.29 2.63 26.56
CA ASN A 47 12.39 3.24 27.87
C ASN A 47 13.69 4.01 28.13
N VAL A 48 13.79 5.18 27.52
CA VAL A 48 14.42 6.28 28.24
C VAL A 48 13.33 6.74 29.22
N ASP A 49 13.30 6.19 30.42
CA ASP A 49 12.58 6.77 31.53
C ASP A 49 13.23 8.14 31.80
N ILE A 50 12.85 9.12 31.01
CA ILE A 50 13.11 10.53 31.33
C ILE A 50 12.05 10.84 32.36
N ASP A 51 12.41 10.77 33.63
CA ASP A 51 11.60 11.26 34.72
C ASP A 51 11.49 12.79 34.59
N VAL A 52 10.62 13.21 33.69
CA VAL A 52 10.37 14.62 33.41
C VAL A 52 9.18 15.04 34.25
N ASP A 53 9.43 15.79 35.29
CA ASP A 53 8.37 16.41 36.09
C ASP A 53 7.48 17.29 35.16
N PRO A 54 6.18 16.97 35.04
CA PRO A 54 5.26 17.67 34.13
C PRO A 54 5.18 19.19 34.41
N GLU A 55 5.33 19.60 35.67
CA GLU A 55 5.29 21.03 36.04
C GLU A 55 6.56 21.78 35.59
N SER A 56 7.73 21.13 35.66
CA SER A 56 8.97 21.70 35.11
C SER A 56 8.90 21.92 33.59
N VAL A 57 8.32 20.95 32.84
CA VAL A 57 8.10 21.10 31.40
C VAL A 57 7.16 22.23 31.10
N LYS A 58 6.06 22.34 31.81
CA LYS A 58 5.07 23.40 31.62
C LYS A 58 5.65 24.79 31.89
N THR A 59 6.45 24.91 32.96
CA THR A 59 7.14 26.16 33.30
C THR A 59 8.15 26.53 32.22
N PHE A 60 8.97 25.58 31.76
CA PHE A 60 9.92 25.79 30.68
C PHE A 60 9.25 26.21 29.36
N LEU A 61 8.11 25.57 28.99
CA LEU A 61 7.35 25.93 27.79
C LEU A 61 6.72 27.33 27.88
N MET A 62 6.34 27.77 29.09
CA MET A 62 5.80 29.11 29.30
C MET A 62 6.88 30.20 29.32
N GLU A 63 8.06 29.88 29.83
CA GLU A 63 9.20 30.82 29.87
C GLU A 63 9.89 31.02 28.52
N HIS A 64 9.82 29.99 27.63
CA HIS A 64 10.50 29.99 26.33
C HIS A 64 9.55 29.73 25.14
N PRO A 65 8.55 30.60 24.90
CA PRO A 65 7.60 30.42 23.81
C PRO A 65 8.27 30.44 22.43
N GLU A 66 9.40 31.14 22.28
CA GLU A 66 10.19 31.17 21.05
C GLU A 66 10.77 29.81 20.69
N LEU A 67 11.20 29.01 21.68
CA LEU A 67 11.72 27.65 21.45
C LEU A 67 10.59 26.70 21.03
N VAL A 68 9.41 26.86 21.61
CA VAL A 68 8.22 26.09 21.23
C VAL A 68 7.84 26.38 19.79
N LEU A 69 7.76 27.67 19.41
CA LEU A 69 7.46 28.09 18.04
C LEU A 69 8.52 27.58 17.06
N ALA A 70 9.80 27.66 17.42
CA ALA A 70 10.89 27.14 16.59
C ALA A 70 10.77 25.60 16.43
N ALA A 71 10.51 24.87 17.50
CA ALA A 71 10.33 23.42 17.47
C ALA A 71 9.11 23.03 16.60
N VAL A 72 7.97 23.71 16.74
CA VAL A 72 6.78 23.50 15.90
C VAL A 72 7.09 23.82 14.43
N GLY A 73 7.82 24.90 14.16
CA GLY A 73 8.25 25.29 12.82
C GLY A 73 9.16 24.23 12.17
N ILE A 74 10.16 23.73 12.90
CA ILE A 74 11.05 22.68 12.41
C ILE A 74 10.28 21.38 12.18
N PHE A 75 9.42 20.98 13.14
CA PHE A 75 8.62 19.77 13.02
C PHE A 75 7.64 19.83 11.83
N SER A 76 6.92 20.94 11.67
CA SER A 76 5.99 21.13 10.55
C SER A 76 6.71 21.11 9.20
N THR A 77 7.87 21.76 9.11
CA THR A 77 8.69 21.77 7.90
C THR A 77 9.22 20.37 7.56
N ALA A 78 9.73 19.64 8.55
CA ALA A 78 10.18 18.27 8.39
C ALA A 78 9.02 17.34 7.96
N MET A 79 7.83 17.53 8.51
CA MET A 79 6.63 16.79 8.14
C MET A 79 6.22 17.07 6.69
N LEU A 80 6.24 18.33 6.24
CA LEU A 80 5.94 18.70 4.85
C LEU A 80 6.96 18.12 3.88
N ILE A 81 8.25 18.20 4.17
CA ILE A 81 9.32 17.60 3.35
C ILE A 81 9.13 16.09 3.27
N SER A 82 8.86 15.43 4.39
CA SER A 82 8.62 13.98 4.45
C SER A 82 7.39 13.58 3.63
N MET A 83 6.31 14.35 3.70
CA MET A 83 5.08 14.13 2.91
C MET A 83 5.36 14.30 1.42
N LEU A 84 6.07 15.36 1.03
CA LEU A 84 6.45 15.60 -0.36
C LEU A 84 7.32 14.45 -0.89
N PHE A 85 8.31 14.02 -0.12
CA PHE A 85 9.17 12.90 -0.47
C PHE A 85 8.40 11.58 -0.61
N LYS A 86 7.43 11.33 0.28
CA LYS A 86 6.51 10.18 0.17
C LYS A 86 5.75 10.21 -1.16
N ILE A 87 5.15 11.33 -1.51
CA ILE A 87 4.35 11.46 -2.73
C ILE A 87 5.23 11.27 -3.97
N LEU A 88 6.38 11.93 -4.02
CA LEU A 88 7.21 12.01 -5.21
C LEU A 88 8.07 10.77 -5.46
N VAL A 89 8.53 10.10 -4.42
CA VAL A 89 9.46 8.98 -4.53
C VAL A 89 8.81 7.66 -4.16
N PHE A 90 8.18 7.59 -2.99
CA PHE A 90 7.69 6.30 -2.49
C PHE A 90 6.45 5.79 -3.23
N ASN A 91 5.55 6.66 -3.68
CA ASN A 91 4.38 6.23 -4.44
C ASN A 91 4.75 5.55 -5.78
N PRO A 92 5.60 6.11 -6.64
CA PRO A 92 6.07 5.44 -7.85
C PRO A 92 6.82 4.14 -7.58
N VAL A 93 7.69 4.11 -6.54
CA VAL A 93 8.39 2.89 -6.12
C VAL A 93 7.41 1.80 -5.74
N GLN A 94 6.36 2.15 -4.98
CA GLN A 94 5.31 1.20 -4.60
C GLN A 94 4.63 0.59 -5.84
N VAL A 95 4.29 1.40 -6.84
CA VAL A 95 3.70 0.90 -8.10
C VAL A 95 4.67 -0.03 -8.84
N GLY A 96 5.96 0.30 -8.86
CA GLY A 96 7.01 -0.56 -9.44
C GLY A 96 7.12 -1.92 -8.73
N CYS A 97 7.05 -1.94 -7.40
CA CYS A 97 7.03 -3.18 -6.63
C CYS A 97 5.83 -4.08 -7.01
N TRP A 98 4.66 -3.50 -7.20
CA TRP A 98 3.49 -4.27 -7.62
C TRP A 98 3.61 -4.81 -9.04
N ASN A 99 4.26 -4.08 -9.96
CA ASN A 99 4.58 -4.59 -11.28
C ASN A 99 5.47 -5.85 -11.21
N PHE A 100 6.50 -5.83 -10.37
CA PHE A 100 7.30 -7.02 -10.10
C PHE A 100 6.44 -8.21 -9.65
N TYR A 101 5.54 -8.03 -8.68
CA TYR A 101 4.70 -9.13 -8.18
C TYR A 101 3.74 -9.67 -9.23
N ILE A 102 3.16 -8.82 -10.08
CA ILE A 102 2.32 -9.26 -11.21
C ILE A 102 3.13 -10.15 -12.17
N ARG A 103 4.30 -9.69 -12.60
CA ARG A 103 5.17 -10.45 -13.51
C ARG A 103 5.71 -11.72 -12.87
N ASN A 104 5.99 -11.69 -11.59
CA ASN A 104 6.45 -12.85 -10.84
C ASN A 104 5.39 -13.97 -10.78
N SER A 105 4.12 -13.65 -10.78
CA SER A 105 3.02 -14.62 -10.88
C SER A 105 3.02 -15.41 -12.19
N PHE A 106 3.63 -14.82 -13.25
CA PHE A 106 3.85 -15.50 -14.54
C PHE A 106 5.25 -16.10 -14.69
N GLY A 107 6.05 -16.12 -13.61
CA GLY A 107 7.42 -16.64 -13.63
C GLY A 107 8.45 -15.73 -14.32
N GLN A 108 8.09 -14.48 -14.65
CA GLN A 108 8.91 -13.54 -15.41
C GLN A 108 9.37 -12.31 -14.58
N GLY A 109 9.20 -12.35 -13.26
CA GLY A 109 9.56 -11.23 -12.38
C GLY A 109 11.06 -10.95 -12.37
N ARG A 110 11.45 -9.72 -12.77
CA ARG A 110 12.81 -9.19 -12.70
C ARG A 110 12.83 -7.96 -11.82
N LEU A 111 13.91 -7.73 -11.09
CA LEU A 111 14.05 -6.52 -10.26
C LEU A 111 13.99 -5.23 -11.11
N GLU A 112 14.37 -5.31 -12.39
CA GLU A 112 14.27 -4.20 -13.33
C GLU A 112 12.83 -3.72 -13.57
N ASP A 113 11.85 -4.62 -13.40
CA ASP A 113 10.42 -4.30 -13.57
C ASP A 113 9.94 -3.22 -12.60
N MET A 114 10.67 -3.01 -11.51
CA MET A 114 10.39 -1.93 -10.55
C MET A 114 10.59 -0.55 -11.16
N LYS A 115 11.47 -0.40 -12.17
CA LYS A 115 11.71 0.86 -12.88
C LYS A 115 10.48 1.36 -13.64
N GLU A 116 9.59 0.46 -14.05
CA GLU A 116 8.32 0.81 -14.70
C GLU A 116 7.41 1.67 -13.80
N GLY A 117 7.60 1.61 -12.48
CA GLY A 117 6.90 2.48 -11.54
C GLY A 117 7.16 3.97 -11.81
N PHE A 118 8.34 4.31 -12.32
CA PHE A 118 8.72 5.70 -12.65
C PHE A 118 8.25 6.16 -14.03
N ARG A 119 7.74 5.25 -14.86
CA ARG A 119 7.09 5.62 -16.11
C ARG A 119 5.76 6.30 -15.82
N SER A 120 5.49 7.48 -16.42
CA SER A 120 4.34 8.34 -16.08
C SER A 120 4.29 8.71 -14.58
N TRP A 121 5.45 9.09 -14.05
CA TRP A 121 5.71 9.33 -12.63
C TRP A 121 4.69 10.27 -11.97
N GLY A 122 4.38 11.43 -12.57
CA GLY A 122 3.50 12.43 -11.98
C GLY A 122 2.06 11.93 -11.81
N GLU A 123 1.51 11.25 -12.83
CA GLU A 123 0.16 10.70 -12.78
C GLU A 123 0.02 9.62 -11.71
N LYS A 124 1.01 8.71 -11.61
CA LYS A 124 1.03 7.66 -10.60
C LYS A 124 1.15 8.22 -9.19
N ALA A 125 2.06 9.19 -9.00
CA ALA A 125 2.25 9.84 -7.71
C ALA A 125 0.97 10.55 -7.24
N LEU A 126 0.32 11.30 -8.13
CA LEU A 126 -0.93 12.01 -7.86
C LEU A 126 -2.08 11.02 -7.57
N THR A 127 -2.21 9.96 -8.37
CA THR A 127 -3.27 8.96 -8.18
C THR A 127 -3.14 8.24 -6.85
N MET A 128 -1.92 7.84 -6.47
CA MET A 128 -1.67 7.20 -5.18
C MET A 128 -1.93 8.16 -4.02
N PHE A 129 -1.57 9.43 -4.17
CA PHE A 129 -1.91 10.47 -3.19
C PHE A 129 -3.42 10.66 -3.05
N LEU A 130 -4.16 10.78 -4.15
CA LEU A 130 -5.62 10.89 -4.13
C LEU A 130 -6.28 9.67 -3.48
N LYS A 131 -5.79 8.48 -3.79
CA LYS A 131 -6.25 7.24 -3.14
C LYS A 131 -6.07 7.32 -1.62
N ASP A 132 -4.87 7.68 -1.15
CA ASP A 132 -4.57 7.77 0.28
C ASP A 132 -5.38 8.89 0.95
N LEU A 133 -5.56 10.02 0.28
CA LEU A 133 -6.40 11.13 0.74
C LEU A 133 -7.87 10.73 0.89
N PHE A 134 -8.44 10.03 -0.09
CA PHE A 134 -9.82 9.54 0.01
C PHE A 134 -10.00 8.54 1.15
N ILE A 135 -9.06 7.59 1.31
CA ILE A 135 -9.10 6.63 2.42
C ILE A 135 -9.04 7.37 3.76
N PHE A 136 -8.12 8.33 3.89
CA PHE A 136 -7.95 9.13 5.10
C PHE A 136 -9.23 9.92 5.43
N LEU A 137 -9.83 10.61 4.46
CA LEU A 137 -11.04 11.40 4.63
C LEU A 137 -12.23 10.54 5.11
N TRP A 138 -12.38 9.34 4.52
CA TRP A 138 -13.40 8.40 4.97
C TRP A 138 -13.11 7.80 6.34
N SER A 139 -11.84 7.61 6.68
CA SER A 139 -11.43 7.11 8.00
C SER A 139 -11.63 8.15 9.10
N LEU A 140 -11.51 9.44 8.75
CA LEU A 140 -11.79 10.55 9.65
C LEU A 140 -13.28 10.63 10.00
N LEU A 141 -14.15 10.34 9.04
CA LEU A 141 -15.60 10.35 9.25
C LEU A 141 -16.03 9.17 10.14
N PHE A 142 -15.62 7.94 9.80
CA PHE A 142 -15.82 6.73 10.56
C PHE A 142 -14.78 5.67 10.19
N LEU A 143 -14.27 4.93 11.17
CA LEU A 143 -13.27 3.88 10.96
C LEU A 143 -13.76 2.77 10.00
N ILE A 144 -15.00 2.32 10.15
CA ILE A 144 -15.59 1.23 9.34
C ILE A 144 -15.66 1.60 7.85
N PRO A 145 -16.26 2.73 7.42
CA PRO A 145 -16.23 3.12 6.01
C PRO A 145 -14.83 3.37 5.48
N GLY A 146 -13.87 3.84 6.31
CA GLY A 146 -12.46 3.95 5.93
C GLY A 146 -11.87 2.59 5.51
N ILE A 147 -12.10 1.54 6.30
CA ILE A 147 -11.68 0.17 5.98
C ILE A 147 -12.34 -0.32 4.67
N ILE A 148 -13.65 -0.14 4.50
CA ILE A 148 -14.38 -0.54 3.30
C ILE A 148 -13.82 0.17 2.04
N LYS A 149 -13.48 1.46 2.16
CA LYS A 149 -12.85 2.22 1.07
C LYS A 149 -11.42 1.79 0.82
N GLY A 150 -10.66 1.43 1.87
CA GLY A 150 -9.34 0.82 1.74
C GLY A 150 -9.37 -0.43 0.85
N TYR A 151 -10.30 -1.35 1.10
CA TYR A 151 -10.51 -2.51 0.25
C TYR A 151 -11.00 -2.14 -1.17
N SER A 152 -11.85 -1.12 -1.31
CA SER A 152 -12.31 -0.66 -2.62
C SER A 152 -11.18 -0.15 -3.51
N TYR A 153 -10.15 0.46 -2.94
CA TYR A 153 -9.00 1.02 -3.66
C TYR A 153 -7.76 0.13 -3.62
N MET A 154 -7.90 -1.10 -3.11
CA MET A 154 -6.78 -2.04 -2.96
C MET A 154 -6.10 -2.39 -4.29
N MET A 155 -6.84 -2.38 -5.41
CA MET A 155 -6.33 -2.75 -6.74
C MET A 155 -5.71 -1.59 -7.52
N VAL A 156 -5.82 -0.34 -7.02
CA VAL A 156 -5.26 0.86 -7.70
C VAL A 156 -3.78 0.73 -8.04
N PRO A 157 -2.87 0.35 -7.12
CA PRO A 157 -1.45 0.28 -7.46
C PRO A 157 -1.13 -0.80 -8.49
N PHE A 158 -1.92 -1.88 -8.55
CA PHE A 158 -1.78 -2.93 -9.58
C PHE A 158 -2.22 -2.43 -10.96
N LEU A 159 -3.36 -1.71 -11.01
CA LEU A 159 -3.87 -1.11 -12.24
C LEU A 159 -2.89 -0.11 -12.84
N LEU A 160 -2.29 0.73 -12.00
CA LEU A 160 -1.26 1.70 -12.42
C LEU A 160 0.06 1.03 -12.82
N ALA A 161 0.39 -0.12 -12.23
CA ALA A 161 1.58 -0.88 -12.58
C ALA A 161 1.44 -1.48 -13.99
N GLU A 162 0.27 -2.02 -14.31
CA GLU A 162 0.01 -2.68 -15.59
C GLU A 162 -0.31 -1.70 -16.72
N ASN A 163 -0.95 -0.56 -16.40
CA ASN A 163 -1.42 0.43 -17.39
C ASN A 163 -0.80 1.80 -17.13
N PRO A 164 0.39 2.10 -17.66
CA PRO A 164 1.11 3.35 -17.38
C PRO A 164 0.38 4.63 -17.81
N GLY A 165 -0.54 4.57 -18.77
CA GLY A 165 -1.34 5.70 -19.26
C GLY A 165 -2.74 5.81 -18.67
N LEU A 166 -3.04 5.07 -17.60
CA LEU A 166 -4.36 5.09 -16.97
C LEU A 166 -4.52 6.34 -16.11
N SER A 167 -5.56 7.14 -16.36
CA SER A 167 -5.84 8.33 -15.54
C SER A 167 -6.18 7.95 -14.10
N GLY A 168 -5.87 8.84 -13.15
CA GLY A 168 -6.05 8.56 -11.74
C GLY A 168 -7.49 8.28 -11.34
N THR A 169 -8.44 9.05 -11.86
CA THR A 169 -9.86 8.86 -11.61
C THR A 169 -10.38 7.53 -12.16
N GLU A 170 -9.90 7.15 -13.33
CA GLU A 170 -10.24 5.88 -13.97
C GLU A 170 -9.67 4.70 -13.17
N ALA A 171 -8.42 4.79 -12.68
CA ALA A 171 -7.82 3.77 -11.83
C ALA A 171 -8.62 3.56 -10.53
N LEU A 172 -9.08 4.65 -9.91
CA LEU A 172 -9.92 4.60 -8.71
C LEU A 172 -11.28 3.94 -9.01
N ARG A 173 -11.94 4.35 -10.10
CA ARG A 173 -13.23 3.79 -10.53
C ARG A 173 -13.13 2.29 -10.80
N ARG A 174 -12.14 1.87 -11.58
CA ARG A 174 -11.92 0.45 -11.91
C ARG A 174 -11.61 -0.40 -10.69
N SER A 175 -10.79 0.10 -9.79
CA SER A 175 -10.51 -0.61 -8.55
C SER A 175 -11.80 -0.86 -7.75
N GLN A 176 -12.69 0.14 -7.66
CA GLN A 176 -13.99 -0.02 -6.99
C GLN A 176 -14.88 -1.06 -7.67
N GLU A 177 -14.93 -1.06 -9.00
CA GLU A 177 -15.72 -2.02 -9.79
C GLU A 177 -15.18 -3.45 -9.65
N MET A 178 -13.85 -3.64 -9.77
CA MET A 178 -13.20 -4.93 -9.55
C MET A 178 -13.47 -5.50 -8.15
N MET A 179 -13.52 -4.63 -7.14
CA MET A 179 -13.74 -5.02 -5.75
C MET A 179 -15.23 -5.08 -5.37
N ARG A 180 -16.15 -4.77 -6.30
CA ARG A 180 -17.60 -4.88 -6.04
C ARG A 180 -17.97 -6.35 -5.79
N GLY A 181 -18.59 -6.64 -4.64
CA GLY A 181 -18.94 -8.00 -4.23
C GLY A 181 -17.76 -8.86 -3.76
N GLN A 182 -16.49 -8.38 -3.87
CA GLN A 182 -15.30 -9.15 -3.50
C GLN A 182 -14.61 -8.64 -2.23
N LYS A 183 -15.05 -7.51 -1.67
CA LYS A 183 -14.41 -6.88 -0.51
C LYS A 183 -14.36 -7.80 0.70
N TRP A 184 -15.46 -8.51 0.97
CA TRP A 184 -15.54 -9.46 2.08
C TRP A 184 -14.58 -10.63 1.89
N ASN A 185 -14.52 -11.19 0.69
CA ASN A 185 -13.61 -12.29 0.37
C ASN A 185 -12.13 -11.85 0.48
N ALA A 186 -11.81 -10.62 0.06
CA ALA A 186 -10.47 -10.04 0.21
C ALA A 186 -10.13 -9.80 1.70
N PHE A 187 -11.08 -9.35 2.50
CA PHE A 187 -10.92 -9.22 3.95
C PHE A 187 -10.66 -10.59 4.59
N MET A 188 -11.43 -11.62 4.24
CA MET A 188 -11.23 -12.98 4.74
C MET A 188 -9.89 -13.58 4.30
N LEU A 189 -9.41 -13.20 3.09
CA LEU A 189 -8.07 -13.56 2.64
C LEU A 189 -6.99 -12.95 3.55
N ASP A 190 -7.08 -11.65 3.84
CA ASP A 190 -6.13 -10.99 4.76
C ASP A 190 -6.23 -11.56 6.17
N LEU A 191 -7.44 -11.82 6.67
CA LEU A 191 -7.66 -12.47 7.97
C LEU A 191 -7.01 -13.85 8.06
N SER A 192 -6.97 -14.58 6.95
CA SER A 192 -6.32 -15.90 6.88
C SER A 192 -4.80 -15.87 7.07
N PHE A 193 -4.18 -14.68 7.03
CA PHE A 193 -2.77 -14.46 7.36
C PHE A 193 -2.54 -14.11 8.84
N LEU A 194 -3.61 -13.86 9.62
CA LEU A 194 -3.50 -13.44 11.03
C LEU A 194 -2.67 -14.40 11.87
N GLY A 195 -2.82 -15.72 11.67
CA GLY A 195 -1.99 -16.71 12.37
C GLY A 195 -0.49 -16.58 12.07
N TRP A 196 -0.13 -16.24 10.83
CA TRP A 196 1.23 -15.97 10.44
C TRP A 196 1.75 -14.66 11.01
N ASP A 197 0.88 -13.63 11.12
CA ASP A 197 1.23 -12.35 11.74
C ASP A 197 1.52 -12.53 13.24
N LEU A 198 0.74 -13.36 13.95
CA LEU A 198 1.00 -13.70 15.36
C LEU A 198 2.35 -14.41 15.54
N LEU A 199 2.65 -15.38 14.65
CA LEU A 199 3.97 -16.03 14.65
C LEU A 199 5.11 -15.02 14.35
N ALA A 200 4.86 -14.05 13.48
CA ALA A 200 5.84 -13.03 13.13
C ALA A 200 6.15 -12.11 14.32
N ILE A 201 5.17 -11.78 15.14
CA ILE A 201 5.38 -11.04 16.39
C ILE A 201 6.30 -11.84 17.33
N LEU A 202 6.08 -13.15 17.48
CA LEU A 202 6.90 -14.00 18.33
C LEU A 202 8.38 -14.07 17.88
N THR A 203 8.65 -13.89 16.58
CA THR A 203 10.01 -13.88 15.99
C THR A 203 10.59 -12.48 15.85
N CYS A 204 10.11 -11.47 16.62
CA CYS A 204 10.52 -10.07 16.53
C CYS A 204 10.47 -9.50 15.10
N GLY A 205 9.49 -9.93 14.29
CA GLY A 205 9.27 -9.44 12.93
C GLY A 205 10.15 -10.06 11.84
N ILE A 206 11.13 -10.92 12.17
CA ILE A 206 11.99 -11.58 11.18
C ILE A 206 11.14 -12.40 10.20
N LEU A 207 10.24 -13.23 10.71
CA LEU A 207 9.33 -14.05 9.89
C LEU A 207 8.44 -13.19 8.99
N TRP A 208 8.08 -11.98 9.45
CA TRP A 208 7.24 -11.06 8.71
C TRP A 208 7.92 -10.56 7.42
N VAL A 209 9.21 -10.20 7.50
CA VAL A 209 10.00 -9.71 6.35
C VAL A 209 10.31 -10.85 5.37
N PHE A 210 10.79 -11.98 5.88
CA PHE A 210 11.33 -13.05 5.04
C PHE A 210 10.26 -14.03 4.51
N TYR A 211 9.12 -14.16 5.16
CA TYR A 211 8.12 -15.14 4.75
C TYR A 211 6.72 -14.55 4.57
N VAL A 212 6.17 -13.88 5.59
CA VAL A 212 4.74 -13.50 5.58
C VAL A 212 4.44 -12.46 4.51
N ASN A 213 5.24 -11.40 4.41
CA ASN A 213 5.04 -10.34 3.44
C ASN A 213 5.28 -10.77 1.99
N PRO A 214 6.39 -11.45 1.62
CA PRO A 214 6.55 -11.95 0.26
C PRO A 214 5.37 -12.85 -0.14
N TYR A 215 4.94 -13.73 0.76
CA TYR A 215 3.82 -14.62 0.53
C TYR A 215 2.50 -13.88 0.35
N ARG A 216 2.18 -12.92 1.24
CA ARG A 216 0.98 -12.08 1.17
C ARG A 216 0.95 -11.26 -0.12
N ASN A 217 2.05 -10.63 -0.50
CA ASN A 217 2.14 -9.81 -1.69
C ASN A 217 1.99 -10.62 -2.98
N CYS A 218 2.62 -11.80 -3.07
CA CYS A 218 2.39 -12.73 -4.17
C CYS A 218 0.92 -13.17 -4.23
N THR A 219 0.29 -13.48 -3.08
CA THR A 219 -1.13 -13.86 -3.03
C THR A 219 -2.06 -12.72 -3.47
N ARG A 220 -1.74 -11.47 -3.12
CA ARG A 220 -2.49 -10.28 -3.57
C ARG A 220 -2.34 -10.04 -5.08
N ALA A 221 -1.16 -10.30 -5.65
CA ALA A 221 -0.96 -10.24 -7.09
C ALA A 221 -1.81 -11.30 -7.82
N GLU A 222 -1.87 -12.53 -7.30
CA GLU A 222 -2.76 -13.58 -7.83
C GLU A 222 -4.24 -13.19 -7.74
N LEU A 223 -4.66 -12.56 -6.62
CA LEU A 223 -6.00 -12.02 -6.48
C LEU A 223 -6.30 -10.98 -7.57
N TYR A 224 -5.37 -10.05 -7.79
CA TYR A 224 -5.51 -9.04 -8.86
C TYR A 224 -5.67 -9.69 -10.23
N ILE A 225 -4.79 -10.64 -10.59
CA ILE A 225 -4.85 -11.36 -11.87
C ILE A 225 -6.21 -12.06 -12.04
N ARG A 226 -6.70 -12.67 -10.96
CA ARG A 226 -7.99 -13.35 -10.98
C ARG A 226 -9.16 -12.39 -11.15
N LEU A 227 -9.17 -11.28 -10.42
CA LEU A 227 -10.20 -10.25 -10.56
C LEU A 227 -10.17 -9.60 -11.94
N ARG A 228 -8.97 -9.35 -12.49
CA ARG A 228 -8.79 -8.82 -13.84
C ARG A 228 -9.38 -9.74 -14.89
N SER A 229 -9.18 -11.05 -14.77
CA SER A 229 -9.73 -12.03 -15.72
C SER A 229 -11.26 -12.12 -15.70
N MET A 230 -11.91 -11.59 -14.68
CA MET A 230 -13.38 -11.52 -14.58
C MET A 230 -13.97 -10.23 -15.18
N GLN A 231 -13.11 -9.29 -15.55
CA GLN A 231 -13.51 -8.00 -16.10
C GLN A 231 -13.33 -7.97 -17.62
N PRO A 232 -14.12 -7.19 -18.35
CA PRO A 232 -13.93 -7.01 -19.80
C PRO A 232 -12.57 -6.35 -20.09
N PRO A 233 -11.97 -6.61 -21.28
CA PRO A 233 -10.71 -6.02 -21.69
C PRO A 233 -10.71 -4.49 -21.67
N TYR A 234 -9.53 -3.89 -21.48
CA TYR A 234 -9.35 -2.43 -21.30
C TYR A 234 -10.09 -1.58 -22.34
N GLY A 235 -10.07 -1.95 -23.62
CA GLY A 235 -10.71 -1.19 -24.70
C GLY A 235 -12.25 -1.18 -24.65
N GLN A 236 -12.88 -2.18 -24.06
CA GLN A 236 -14.35 -2.26 -23.96
C GLN A 236 -14.91 -1.38 -22.85
N TRP A 237 -14.10 -1.01 -21.86
CA TRP A 237 -14.49 -0.08 -20.80
C TRP A 237 -14.76 1.32 -21.33
N GLN A 238 -13.94 1.78 -22.28
CA GLN A 238 -14.10 3.10 -22.89
C GLN A 238 -15.37 3.21 -23.74
N GLN A 239 -15.80 2.10 -24.36
CA GLN A 239 -17.02 2.07 -25.19
C GLN A 239 -18.31 2.02 -24.36
N ASN A 240 -18.26 1.46 -23.15
CA ASN A 240 -19.42 1.27 -22.29
C ASN A 240 -19.52 2.30 -21.15
N ASP A 241 -18.78 3.41 -21.21
CA ASP A 241 -18.84 4.47 -20.21
C ASP A 241 -20.14 5.28 -20.38
N PRO A 242 -21.10 5.20 -19.42
CA PRO A 242 -22.34 5.94 -19.50
C PRO A 242 -22.13 7.47 -19.60
N GLN A 243 -21.00 7.98 -19.14
CA GLN A 243 -20.67 9.41 -19.22
C GLN A 243 -20.23 9.83 -20.64
N GLN A 244 -19.64 8.93 -21.43
CA GLN A 244 -19.29 9.22 -22.83
C GLN A 244 -20.50 9.14 -23.76
N MET A 245 -21.54 8.37 -23.40
CA MET A 245 -22.76 8.28 -24.19
C MET A 245 -23.67 9.52 -24.08
N GLN A 246 -23.43 10.41 -23.11
CA GLN A 246 -24.23 11.63 -22.93
C GLN A 246 -23.74 12.82 -23.79
N TRP A 247 -22.60 12.68 -24.47
CA TRP A 247 -22.01 13.76 -25.27
C TRP A 247 -21.94 13.45 -26.78
N GLN A 248 -22.58 12.36 -27.23
CA GLN A 248 -22.84 12.06 -28.66
C GLN A 248 -24.30 12.30 -28.98
#